data_093e89dbe352bcaebff7c881eab84303
#
_entry.id   093e89dbe352bcaebff7c881eab84303
#
_cell.length_a   1.000
_cell.length_b   1.000
_cell.length_c   1.000
_cell.angle_alpha   90.00
_cell.angle_beta   90.00
_cell.angle_gamma   90.00
#
_symmetry.space_group_name_H-M   'P 1'
#
loop_
_entity.id
_entity.type
_entity.pdbx_description
1 polymer ?
#
loop_
_entity_poly.entity_id
_entity_poly.type
_entity_poly.pdbx_seq_one_letter_code
_entity_poly.pdbx_strand_id
1 'polypeptide(L)'
;MLALIILTEKFAKFENERGIVVEFYRNGDNIDSVNNWDLVDTTAYKILGEFLLLSDKQTKILEDLANANNIWHKRIAIVATLAFIRQNQFENTVKITNILLNQELHDLLQKAIGWMLREIGKKNKGFLLDFLRLNHSKMPKITFAYSTEKLTHIEKNEIRSNV
;
A
#
# COMPACT_ATOMS: atom_id res chain seq x y z
N MET A 1 -19.89 -1.97 3.03
CA MET A 1 -19.16 -2.64 4.12
C MET A 1 -19.51 -4.13 4.22
N LEU A 2 -20.75 -4.56 4.51
CA LEU A 2 -21.11 -5.97 4.70
C LEU A 2 -20.68 -6.88 3.52
N ALA A 3 -20.95 -6.48 2.28
CA ALA A 3 -20.56 -7.26 1.10
C ALA A 3 -19.05 -7.49 1.01
N LEU A 4 -18.23 -6.49 1.35
CA LEU A 4 -16.77 -6.60 1.35
C LEU A 4 -16.26 -7.51 2.48
N ILE A 5 -16.91 -7.51 3.63
CA ILE A 5 -16.59 -8.46 4.72
C ILE A 5 -16.88 -9.89 4.25
N ILE A 6 -18.04 -10.13 3.62
CA ILE A 6 -18.39 -11.43 3.06
C ILE A 6 -17.37 -11.89 2.00
N LEU A 7 -16.96 -10.97 1.09
CA LEU A 7 -15.92 -11.27 0.10
C LEU A 7 -14.58 -11.63 0.73
N THR A 8 -14.18 -10.92 1.78
CA THR A 8 -12.93 -11.19 2.51
C THR A 8 -12.98 -12.57 3.18
N GLU A 9 -14.10 -12.90 3.82
CA GLU A 9 -14.30 -14.21 4.42
C GLU A 9 -14.33 -15.33 3.37
N LYS A 10 -14.99 -15.10 2.24
CA LYS A 10 -15.05 -16.04 1.12
C LYS A 10 -13.65 -16.28 0.56
N PHE A 11 -12.87 -15.23 0.33
CA PHE A 11 -11.48 -15.33 -0.13
C PHE A 11 -10.60 -16.14 0.83
N ALA A 12 -10.76 -15.95 2.14
CA ALA A 12 -9.99 -16.64 3.16
C ALA A 12 -10.34 -18.13 3.23
N LYS A 13 -11.63 -18.49 3.13
CA LYS A 13 -12.13 -19.84 3.36
C LYS A 13 -12.08 -20.75 2.13
N PHE A 14 -12.26 -20.21 0.93
CA PHE A 14 -12.43 -20.99 -0.30
C PHE A 14 -11.30 -20.73 -1.30
N GLU A 15 -10.23 -21.50 -1.24
CA GLU A 15 -9.04 -21.31 -2.08
C GLU A 15 -9.34 -21.41 -3.57
N ASN A 16 -10.19 -22.34 -3.96
CA ASN A 16 -10.61 -22.53 -5.36
C ASN A 16 -11.45 -21.40 -5.91
N GLU A 17 -12.01 -20.53 -5.07
CA GLU A 17 -12.81 -19.37 -5.46
C GLU A 17 -12.05 -18.05 -5.43
N ARG A 18 -10.80 -18.03 -4.95
CA ARG A 18 -9.99 -16.80 -4.82
C ARG A 18 -9.90 -16.00 -6.10
N GLY A 19 -9.69 -16.67 -7.25
CA GLY A 19 -9.65 -16.03 -8.56
C GLY A 19 -10.96 -15.30 -8.88
N ILE A 20 -12.10 -15.97 -8.64
CA ILE A 20 -13.44 -15.39 -8.89
C ILE A 20 -13.68 -14.18 -7.97
N VAL A 21 -13.28 -14.27 -6.68
CA VAL A 21 -13.43 -13.17 -5.72
C VAL A 21 -12.61 -11.95 -6.15
N VAL A 22 -11.36 -12.18 -6.62
CA VAL A 22 -10.48 -11.08 -7.07
C VAL A 22 -10.98 -10.46 -8.37
N GLU A 23 -11.44 -11.28 -9.31
CA GLU A 23 -12.05 -10.79 -10.55
C GLU A 23 -13.28 -9.92 -10.24
N PHE A 24 -14.16 -10.39 -9.38
CA PHE A 24 -15.32 -9.62 -8.91
C PHE A 24 -14.89 -8.32 -8.21
N TYR A 25 -13.91 -8.37 -7.30
CA TYR A 25 -13.40 -7.19 -6.59
C TYR A 25 -12.81 -6.15 -7.54
N ARG A 26 -12.15 -6.59 -8.61
CA ARG A 26 -11.48 -5.73 -9.61
C ARG A 26 -12.37 -5.30 -10.76
N ASN A 27 -13.56 -5.85 -10.91
CA ASN A 27 -14.50 -5.42 -11.96
C ASN A 27 -14.82 -3.93 -11.79
N GLY A 28 -14.88 -3.18 -12.91
CA GLY A 28 -14.97 -1.73 -12.94
C GLY A 28 -15.94 -1.12 -11.91
N ASP A 29 -17.22 -1.49 -11.96
CA ASP A 29 -18.23 -0.95 -11.04
C ASP A 29 -17.99 -1.35 -9.58
N ASN A 30 -17.43 -2.52 -9.34
CA ASN A 30 -17.18 -3.02 -7.99
C ASN A 30 -15.98 -2.33 -7.35
N ILE A 31 -14.85 -2.21 -8.07
CA ILE A 31 -13.65 -1.53 -7.54
C ILE A 31 -13.94 -0.04 -7.31
N ASP A 32 -14.74 0.59 -8.17
CA ASP A 32 -15.16 1.99 -8.00
C ASP A 32 -16.07 2.19 -6.80
N SER A 33 -16.80 1.15 -6.38
CA SER A 33 -17.61 1.13 -5.16
C SER A 33 -16.76 1.03 -3.87
N VAL A 34 -15.47 0.67 -3.98
CA VAL A 34 -14.50 0.69 -2.86
C VAL A 34 -13.91 2.10 -2.74
N ASN A 35 -14.77 3.07 -2.41
CA ASN A 35 -14.53 4.50 -2.50
C ASN A 35 -14.46 5.22 -1.14
N ASN A 36 -14.01 4.52 -0.13
CA ASN A 36 -13.75 5.07 1.20
C ASN A 36 -12.50 4.39 1.81
N TRP A 37 -11.76 5.12 2.65
CA TRP A 37 -10.52 4.64 3.25
C TRP A 37 -10.73 3.39 4.12
N ASP A 38 -11.83 3.30 4.87
CA ASP A 38 -12.13 2.13 5.71
C ASP A 38 -12.42 0.87 4.89
N LEU A 39 -13.06 1.01 3.71
CA LEU A 39 -13.28 -0.08 2.77
C LEU A 39 -11.96 -0.58 2.17
N VAL A 40 -11.12 0.34 1.70
CA VAL A 40 -9.82 0.00 1.11
C VAL A 40 -8.90 -0.64 2.14
N ASP A 41 -8.75 -0.02 3.32
CA ASP A 41 -7.78 -0.43 4.34
C ASP A 41 -8.13 -1.78 4.99
N THR A 42 -9.41 -2.18 4.93
CA THR A 42 -9.85 -3.49 5.44
C THR A 42 -9.79 -4.60 4.40
N THR A 43 -9.83 -4.32 3.11
CA THR A 43 -10.02 -5.33 2.06
C THR A 43 -8.86 -5.47 1.09
N ALA A 44 -8.19 -4.37 0.70
CA ALA A 44 -7.20 -4.39 -0.38
C ALA A 44 -6.07 -5.38 -0.14
N TYR A 45 -5.47 -5.39 1.06
CA TYR A 45 -4.37 -6.32 1.36
C TYR A 45 -4.86 -7.77 1.54
N LYS A 46 -6.10 -7.97 2.03
CA LYS A 46 -6.63 -9.31 2.30
C LYS A 46 -7.11 -10.02 1.03
N ILE A 47 -7.63 -9.28 0.06
CA ILE A 47 -8.14 -9.84 -1.19
C ILE A 47 -7.08 -9.72 -2.27
N LEU A 48 -6.77 -8.49 -2.70
CA LEU A 48 -5.85 -8.26 -3.81
C LEU A 48 -4.40 -8.58 -3.42
N GLY A 49 -3.95 -8.12 -2.26
CA GLY A 49 -2.58 -8.32 -1.81
C GLY A 49 -2.22 -9.79 -1.63
N GLU A 50 -3.05 -10.56 -0.92
CA GLU A 50 -2.83 -12.01 -0.71
C GLU A 50 -2.89 -12.78 -2.04
N PHE A 51 -3.81 -12.43 -2.95
CA PHE A 51 -3.87 -13.07 -4.27
C PHE A 51 -2.60 -12.80 -5.09
N LEU A 52 -2.10 -11.57 -5.06
CA LEU A 52 -0.93 -11.18 -5.84
C LEU A 52 0.37 -11.80 -5.32
N LEU A 53 0.43 -12.20 -4.05
CA LEU A 53 1.53 -13.00 -3.52
C LEU A 53 1.70 -14.34 -4.26
N LEU A 54 0.63 -14.85 -4.85
CA LEU A 54 0.60 -16.13 -5.59
C LEU A 54 0.70 -15.93 -7.11
N SER A 55 0.87 -14.70 -7.60
CA SER A 55 0.79 -14.37 -9.02
C SER A 55 2.06 -13.71 -9.56
N ASP A 56 2.58 -14.20 -10.68
CA ASP A 56 3.71 -13.61 -11.40
C ASP A 56 3.38 -12.22 -12.04
N LYS A 57 2.08 -11.88 -12.14
CA LYS A 57 1.59 -10.61 -12.72
C LYS A 57 1.36 -9.50 -11.69
N GLN A 58 1.72 -9.74 -10.46
CA GLN A 58 1.43 -8.89 -9.31
C GLN A 58 1.88 -7.42 -9.50
N THR A 59 3.09 -7.21 -9.98
CA THR A 59 3.66 -5.86 -10.11
C THR A 59 2.87 -5.01 -11.10
N LYS A 60 2.51 -5.56 -12.26
CA LYS A 60 1.77 -4.83 -13.29
C LYS A 60 0.40 -4.36 -12.80
N ILE A 61 -0.34 -5.21 -12.10
CA ILE A 61 -1.67 -4.85 -11.57
C ILE A 61 -1.57 -3.67 -10.59
N LEU A 62 -0.59 -3.70 -9.68
CA LEU A 62 -0.38 -2.61 -8.74
C LEU A 62 0.05 -1.31 -9.43
N GLU A 63 0.88 -1.40 -10.47
CA GLU A 63 1.30 -0.24 -11.26
C GLU A 63 0.12 0.38 -12.01
N ASP A 64 -0.72 -0.45 -12.65
CA ASP A 64 -1.91 0.01 -13.37
C ASP A 64 -2.86 0.78 -12.42
N LEU A 65 -3.09 0.25 -11.22
CA LEU A 65 -3.89 0.91 -10.18
C LEU A 65 -3.22 2.18 -9.64
N ALA A 66 -1.90 2.20 -9.46
CA ALA A 66 -1.16 3.36 -8.98
C ALA A 66 -1.15 4.52 -10.01
N ASN A 67 -1.29 4.20 -11.30
CA ASN A 67 -1.36 5.18 -12.38
C ASN A 67 -2.80 5.57 -12.78
N ALA A 68 -3.82 4.97 -12.16
CA ALA A 68 -5.21 5.32 -12.41
C ALA A 68 -5.52 6.76 -11.97
N ASN A 69 -6.54 7.39 -12.58
CA ASN A 69 -6.98 8.72 -12.16
C ASN A 69 -7.72 8.72 -10.81
N ASN A 70 -8.35 7.58 -10.45
CA ASN A 70 -9.14 7.42 -9.23
C ASN A 70 -8.22 7.29 -8.00
N ILE A 71 -8.40 8.17 -7.02
CA ILE A 71 -7.63 8.17 -5.76
C ILE A 71 -7.75 6.84 -4.99
N TRP A 72 -8.91 6.21 -5.05
CA TRP A 72 -9.14 4.95 -4.34
C TRP A 72 -8.41 3.78 -4.99
N HIS A 73 -8.30 3.75 -6.33
CA HIS A 73 -7.45 2.79 -7.04
C HIS A 73 -5.98 2.93 -6.62
N LYS A 74 -5.47 4.18 -6.55
CA LYS A 74 -4.12 4.46 -6.06
C LYS A 74 -3.94 4.00 -4.61
N ARG A 75 -4.96 4.22 -3.77
CA ARG A 75 -4.92 3.75 -2.38
C ARG A 75 -4.97 2.23 -2.28
N ILE A 76 -5.80 1.56 -3.09
CA ILE A 76 -5.82 0.10 -3.20
C ILE A 76 -4.44 -0.43 -3.59
N ALA A 77 -3.76 0.19 -4.57
CA ALA A 77 -2.43 -0.22 -5.01
C ALA A 77 -1.42 -0.25 -3.86
N ILE A 78 -1.34 0.84 -3.10
CA ILE A 78 -0.35 0.93 -2.02
C ILE A 78 -0.75 0.09 -0.80
N VAL A 79 -2.02 0.06 -0.41
CA VAL A 79 -2.48 -0.71 0.76
C VAL A 79 -2.43 -2.23 0.50
N ALA A 80 -2.65 -2.69 -0.74
CA ALA A 80 -2.49 -4.10 -1.10
C ALA A 80 -1.07 -4.61 -0.81
N THR A 81 -0.05 -3.74 -0.86
CA THR A 81 1.34 -4.12 -0.57
C THR A 81 1.57 -4.53 0.88
N LEU A 82 0.63 -4.29 1.80
CA LEU A 82 0.73 -4.76 3.18
C LEU A 82 0.87 -6.29 3.28
N ALA A 83 0.25 -7.03 2.36
CA ALA A 83 0.40 -8.49 2.31
C ALA A 83 1.87 -8.89 2.07
N PHE A 84 2.54 -8.19 1.15
CA PHE A 84 3.97 -8.41 0.86
C PHE A 84 4.87 -8.01 2.04
N ILE A 85 4.60 -6.85 2.67
CA ILE A 85 5.35 -6.38 3.84
C ILE A 85 5.30 -7.44 4.96
N ARG A 86 4.15 -8.08 5.16
CA ARG A 86 3.99 -9.15 6.18
C ARG A 86 4.90 -10.34 5.92
N GLN A 87 5.26 -10.59 4.67
CA GLN A 87 6.18 -11.64 4.22
C GLN A 87 7.63 -11.13 4.06
N ASN A 88 7.95 -9.94 4.57
CA ASN A 88 9.24 -9.26 4.44
C ASN A 88 9.67 -8.99 2.98
N GLN A 89 8.71 -8.83 2.08
CA GLN A 89 8.91 -8.44 0.68
C GLN A 89 8.55 -6.96 0.51
N PHE A 90 9.54 -6.08 0.29
CA PHE A 90 9.34 -4.63 0.32
C PHE A 90 9.38 -3.98 -1.06
N GLU A 91 9.84 -4.70 -2.09
CA GLU A 91 10.12 -4.19 -3.43
C GLU A 91 8.87 -3.58 -4.07
N ASN A 92 7.72 -4.27 -3.97
CA ASN A 92 6.46 -3.78 -4.50
C ASN A 92 6.01 -2.49 -3.80
N THR A 93 6.16 -2.43 -2.48
CA THR A 93 5.82 -1.22 -1.72
C THR A 93 6.69 -0.03 -2.14
N VAL A 94 8.00 -0.24 -2.28
CA VAL A 94 8.94 0.80 -2.73
C VAL A 94 8.58 1.25 -4.15
N LYS A 95 8.33 0.31 -5.06
CA LYS A 95 7.98 0.61 -6.45
C LYS A 95 6.72 1.46 -6.54
N ILE A 96 5.64 1.04 -5.87
CA ILE A 96 4.37 1.78 -5.87
C ILE A 96 4.52 3.13 -5.16
N THR A 97 5.26 3.20 -4.05
CA THR A 97 5.58 4.46 -3.39
C THR A 97 6.26 5.44 -4.35
N ASN A 98 7.28 5.00 -5.10
CA ASN A 98 8.00 5.85 -6.05
C ASN A 98 7.09 6.34 -7.19
N ILE A 99 6.20 5.48 -7.71
CA ILE A 99 5.22 5.90 -8.72
C ILE A 99 4.31 7.00 -8.17
N LEU A 100 3.79 6.82 -6.96
CA LEU A 100 2.87 7.77 -6.34
C LEU A 100 3.55 9.07 -5.95
N LEU A 101 4.78 9.05 -5.40
CA LEU A 101 5.52 10.26 -5.01
C LEU A 101 5.85 11.19 -6.19
N ASN A 102 5.81 10.70 -7.43
CA ASN A 102 5.99 11.52 -8.63
C ASN A 102 4.67 12.16 -9.12
N GLN A 103 3.59 12.05 -8.38
CA GLN A 103 2.28 12.58 -8.72
C GLN A 103 1.83 13.63 -7.68
N GLU A 104 0.82 14.43 -8.02
CA GLU A 104 0.15 15.26 -7.04
C GLU A 104 -0.69 14.39 -6.10
N LEU A 105 -0.40 14.45 -4.79
CA LEU A 105 -0.95 13.54 -3.80
C LEU A 105 -1.95 14.21 -2.87
N HIS A 106 -3.15 13.70 -2.87
CA HIS A 106 -4.14 13.99 -1.83
C HIS A 106 -3.68 13.44 -0.46
N ASP A 107 -4.02 14.11 0.64
CA ASP A 107 -3.64 13.74 2.02
C ASP A 107 -3.92 12.29 2.38
N LEU A 108 -5.04 11.74 1.89
CA LEU A 108 -5.39 10.33 2.13
C LEU A 108 -4.38 9.35 1.53
N LEU A 109 -3.78 9.68 0.37
CA LEU A 109 -2.71 8.88 -0.22
C LEU A 109 -1.39 9.07 0.51
N GLN A 110 -1.05 10.31 0.87
CA GLN A 110 0.15 10.62 1.66
C GLN A 110 0.17 9.81 2.97
N LYS A 111 -0.97 9.73 3.67
CA LYS A 111 -1.14 8.93 4.89
C LYS A 111 -0.97 7.43 4.61
N ALA A 112 -1.55 6.91 3.53
CA ALA A 112 -1.44 5.50 3.18
C ALA A 112 0.01 5.09 2.86
N ILE A 113 0.73 5.90 2.07
CA ILE A 113 2.15 5.69 1.78
C ILE A 113 2.96 5.68 3.07
N GLY A 114 2.78 6.70 3.91
CA GLY A 114 3.48 6.80 5.20
C GLY A 114 3.18 5.61 6.11
N TRP A 115 1.94 5.12 6.13
CA TRP A 115 1.57 3.93 6.87
C TRP A 115 2.30 2.69 6.35
N MET A 116 2.33 2.43 5.04
CA MET A 116 3.03 1.27 4.49
C MET A 116 4.53 1.31 4.76
N LEU A 117 5.16 2.48 4.63
CA LEU A 117 6.57 2.66 5.00
C LEU A 117 6.82 2.40 6.49
N ARG A 118 5.93 2.85 7.37
CA ARG A 118 5.99 2.54 8.81
C ARG A 118 5.86 1.03 9.06
N GLU A 119 5.00 0.32 8.34
CA GLU A 119 4.88 -1.14 8.45
C GLU A 119 6.18 -1.85 8.00
N ILE A 120 6.85 -1.37 6.95
CA ILE A 120 8.21 -1.82 6.60
C ILE A 120 9.15 -1.61 7.79
N GLY A 121 9.14 -0.43 8.40
CA GLY A 121 10.00 -0.11 9.54
C GLY A 121 9.79 -1.01 10.76
N LYS A 122 8.57 -1.51 10.98
CA LYS A 122 8.28 -2.51 12.03
C LYS A 122 8.90 -3.87 11.74
N LYS A 123 9.09 -4.21 10.45
CA LYS A 123 9.69 -5.47 10.00
C LYS A 123 11.22 -5.35 9.84
N ASN A 124 11.65 -4.27 9.22
CA ASN A 124 13.06 -3.98 8.96
C ASN A 124 13.33 -2.46 9.07
N LYS A 125 13.77 -2.04 10.25
CA LYS A 125 14.05 -0.63 10.55
C LYS A 125 15.19 -0.08 9.69
N GLY A 126 16.24 -0.87 9.46
CA GLY A 126 17.38 -0.47 8.63
C GLY A 126 16.94 -0.15 7.21
N PHE A 127 16.15 -1.03 6.60
CA PHE A 127 15.59 -0.81 5.27
C PHE A 127 14.78 0.49 5.18
N LEU A 128 13.92 0.77 6.18
CA LEU A 128 13.17 2.02 6.23
C LEU A 128 14.10 3.23 6.29
N LEU A 129 15.12 3.21 7.17
CA LEU A 129 16.06 4.31 7.32
C LEU A 129 16.81 4.60 6.01
N ASP A 130 17.27 3.57 5.32
CA ASP A 130 17.97 3.71 4.04
C ASP A 130 17.05 4.28 2.96
N PHE A 131 15.81 3.78 2.88
CA PHE A 131 14.80 4.34 1.97
C PHE A 131 14.53 5.83 2.26
N LEU A 132 14.36 6.20 3.51
CA LEU A 132 14.08 7.57 3.92
C LEU A 132 15.26 8.51 3.63
N ARG A 133 16.51 8.10 3.88
CA ARG A 133 17.71 8.89 3.55
C ARG A 133 17.77 9.25 2.06
N LEU A 134 17.38 8.31 1.20
CA LEU A 134 17.41 8.51 -0.26
C LEU A 134 16.23 9.33 -0.80
N ASN A 135 15.10 9.37 -0.09
CA ASN A 135 13.85 9.87 -0.66
C ASN A 135 13.19 11.01 0.12
N HIS A 136 13.62 11.32 1.36
CA HIS A 136 12.89 12.25 2.24
C HIS A 136 12.69 13.65 1.64
N SER A 137 13.63 14.13 0.81
CA SER A 137 13.53 15.44 0.14
C SER A 137 12.36 15.53 -0.85
N LYS A 138 11.91 14.40 -1.39
CA LYS A 138 10.77 14.29 -2.31
C LYS A 138 9.45 13.96 -1.60
N MET A 139 9.52 13.63 -0.31
CA MET A 139 8.35 13.17 0.42
C MET A 139 7.52 14.36 0.94
N PRO A 140 6.19 14.35 0.75
CA PRO A 140 5.30 15.28 1.43
C PRO A 140 5.44 15.17 2.95
N LYS A 141 5.23 16.28 3.66
CA LYS A 141 5.35 16.35 5.12
C LYS A 141 4.50 15.30 5.85
N ILE A 142 3.28 15.05 5.36
CA ILE A 142 2.37 14.05 5.94
C ILE A 142 2.94 12.65 5.78
N THR A 143 3.44 12.31 4.57
CA THR A 143 4.05 10.99 4.31
C THR A 143 5.26 10.77 5.21
N PHE A 144 6.15 11.76 5.34
CA PHE A 144 7.30 11.67 6.22
C PHE A 144 6.89 11.52 7.69
N ALA A 145 5.91 12.30 8.17
CA ALA A 145 5.43 12.22 9.54
C ALA A 145 4.89 10.81 9.89
N TYR A 146 4.07 10.24 9.01
CA TYR A 146 3.50 8.90 9.20
C TYR A 146 4.55 7.79 9.13
N SER A 147 5.48 7.88 8.18
CA SER A 147 6.54 6.87 8.01
C SER A 147 7.51 6.82 9.19
N THR A 148 7.77 7.98 9.81
CA THR A 148 8.72 8.14 10.91
C THR A 148 8.09 8.09 12.31
N GLU A 149 6.79 7.80 12.41
CA GLU A 149 6.07 7.84 13.70
C GLU A 149 6.75 7.02 14.82
N LYS A 150 7.35 5.88 14.48
CA LYS A 150 8.03 4.97 15.41
C LYS A 150 9.54 5.19 15.53
N LEU A 151 10.09 6.21 14.86
CA LEU A 151 11.50 6.59 14.95
C LEU A 151 11.72 7.60 16.08
N THR A 152 12.92 7.57 16.64
CA THR A 152 13.38 8.55 17.65
C THR A 152 13.63 9.91 17.01
N HIS A 153 13.74 10.97 17.85
CA HIS A 153 14.10 12.31 17.39
C HIS A 153 15.50 12.34 16.74
N ILE A 154 16.44 11.57 17.27
CA ILE A 154 17.81 11.47 16.72
C ILE A 154 17.75 10.92 15.29
N GLU A 155 17.11 9.78 15.08
CA GLU A 155 16.97 9.16 13.76
C GLU A 155 16.27 10.07 12.74
N LYS A 156 15.24 10.81 13.18
CA LYS A 156 14.54 11.78 12.32
C LYS A 156 15.45 12.94 11.88
N ASN A 157 16.31 13.40 12.78
CA ASN A 157 17.26 14.48 12.51
C ASN A 157 18.38 13.99 11.59
N GLU A 158 18.92 12.78 11.80
CA GLU A 158 19.90 12.17 10.91
C GLU A 158 19.40 12.02 9.47
N ILE A 159 18.13 11.61 9.28
CA ILE A 159 17.53 11.53 7.94
C ILE A 159 17.50 12.91 7.27
N ARG A 160 17.18 13.98 8.02
CA ARG A 160 17.06 15.33 7.49
C ARG A 160 18.42 16.01 7.23
N SER A 161 19.47 15.63 7.95
CA SER A 161 20.80 16.22 7.81
C SER A 161 21.66 15.61 6.72
N ASN A 162 21.25 14.49 6.12
CA ASN A 162 21.93 13.85 5.01
C ASN A 162 21.49 14.42 3.62
N VAL A 163 21.42 15.76 3.50
CA VAL A 163 21.16 16.50 2.27
C VAL A 163 22.46 17.13 1.77
#